data_5bf93b98f3672273126985de12d2e551
#
_entry.id   5bf93b98f3672273126985de12d2e551
#
_cell.length_a   1.000
_cell.length_b   1.000
_cell.length_c   1.000
_cell.angle_alpha   90.00
_cell.angle_beta   90.00
_cell.angle_gamma   90.00
#
_symmetry.space_group_name_H-M   'P 1'
#
loop_
_entity.id
_entity.type
_entity.pdbx_description
1 polymer ?
#
loop_
_entity_poly.entity_id
_entity_poly.type
_entity_poly.pdbx_seq_one_letter_code
_entity_poly.pdbx_strand_id
1 'polypeptide(L)'
;MSNFLKNTSSIIYSLDTIKESIPSNISELLVKNDNNKTWINTYGINFQEDFNVVISQNSLDDFLRLLIKENKHRNKTIELDDSIFLAINTIHLKQKVITTEQMMFIVGDDYVWSIQERKGDYFEQIRFRLRENKGYVRKKSCNYLLYLLLDAIIDNYTNVFTEIHAETEKIVDLNDENPGQSYVLNIESLKEQLFILKKAITSLRDAIFKLENIELENFETRYFIEAKEQAHYLIDDIDFDLSQLESKLNLIFNLQNNRLNQVMKTLTIFSVIFIPLTFLAGIYGMNFDYLPGTKSENGFYIFLGATVLLSLISIYMINKKNWFK
;
A
#
# COMPACT_ATOMS: atom_id res chain seq x y z
N MET A 1 35.86 -9.35 21.01
CA MET A 1 35.13 -8.53 20.04
C MET A 1 33.65 -8.71 20.35
N SER A 2 32.92 -7.64 20.67
CA SER A 2 31.47 -7.72 20.92
C SER A 2 30.76 -8.20 19.64
N ASN A 3 29.59 -8.84 19.78
CA ASN A 3 28.80 -9.27 18.62
C ASN A 3 28.40 -8.08 17.71
N PHE A 4 28.31 -6.90 18.29
CA PHE A 4 28.05 -5.64 17.61
C PHE A 4 29.11 -5.31 16.56
N LEU A 5 30.40 -5.33 16.93
CA LEU A 5 31.50 -5.03 16.02
C LEU A 5 31.62 -6.03 14.86
N LYS A 6 31.26 -7.30 15.09
CA LYS A 6 31.24 -8.33 14.03
C LYS A 6 30.18 -8.07 12.95
N ASN A 7 29.10 -7.38 13.31
CA ASN A 7 28.00 -7.03 12.42
C ASN A 7 28.09 -5.60 11.89
N THR A 8 29.21 -4.90 12.16
CA THR A 8 29.46 -3.55 11.72
C THR A 8 30.57 -3.54 10.67
N SER A 9 30.33 -2.84 9.57
CA SER A 9 31.33 -2.54 8.54
C SER A 9 31.52 -1.04 8.44
N SER A 10 32.70 -0.59 8.07
CA SER A 10 33.00 0.82 7.82
C SER A 10 33.65 0.99 6.45
N ILE A 11 33.26 2.04 5.76
CA ILE A 11 33.87 2.52 4.52
C ILE A 11 34.35 3.94 4.78
N ILE A 12 35.66 4.14 4.87
CA ILE A 12 36.32 5.44 4.96
C ILE A 12 36.72 5.81 3.56
N TYR A 13 36.32 6.96 3.07
CA TYR A 13 36.59 7.38 1.70
C TYR A 13 36.91 8.86 1.58
N SER A 14 37.73 9.16 0.59
CA SER A 14 38.03 10.51 0.10
C SER A 14 37.92 10.54 -1.42
N LEU A 15 38.31 11.63 -2.06
CA LEU A 15 38.36 11.69 -3.53
C LEU A 15 39.22 10.55 -4.13
N ASP A 16 40.38 10.29 -3.53
CA ASP A 16 41.37 9.40 -4.11
C ASP A 16 41.49 8.04 -3.41
N THR A 17 41.00 7.95 -2.17
CA THR A 17 41.20 6.76 -1.35
C THR A 17 39.89 6.16 -0.87
N ILE A 18 39.88 4.84 -0.69
CA ILE A 18 38.82 4.11 -0.03
C ILE A 18 39.43 3.01 0.81
N LYS A 19 38.91 2.84 2.02
CA LYS A 19 39.29 1.76 2.92
C LYS A 19 38.03 1.14 3.52
N GLU A 20 37.87 -0.15 3.29
CA GLU A 20 36.80 -0.93 3.90
C GLU A 20 37.38 -1.75 5.05
N SER A 21 36.69 -1.76 6.19
CA SER A 21 37.14 -2.52 7.36
C SER A 21 35.99 -2.89 8.29
N ILE A 22 36.24 -3.88 9.12
CA ILE A 22 35.42 -4.14 10.31
C ILE A 22 36.08 -3.36 11.45
N PRO A 23 35.39 -2.36 12.05
CA PRO A 23 36.03 -1.50 13.03
C PRO A 23 36.31 -2.26 14.33
N SER A 24 37.44 -1.98 14.92
CA SER A 24 37.79 -2.44 16.28
C SER A 24 37.14 -1.54 17.36
N ASN A 25 36.90 -0.28 17.01
CA ASN A 25 36.21 0.71 17.83
C ASN A 25 35.44 1.67 16.92
N ILE A 26 34.17 1.90 17.21
CA ILE A 26 33.33 2.83 16.44
C ILE A 26 33.66 4.27 16.82
N SER A 27 34.06 4.52 18.05
CA SER A 27 34.40 5.84 18.54
C SER A 27 35.45 6.56 17.67
N GLU A 28 36.41 5.81 17.13
CA GLU A 28 37.48 6.36 16.25
C GLU A 28 36.91 6.79 14.88
N LEU A 29 35.77 6.24 14.47
CA LEU A 29 35.14 6.52 13.18
C LEU A 29 34.20 7.73 13.20
N LEU A 30 33.79 8.17 14.39
CA LEU A 30 32.86 9.29 14.58
C LEU A 30 33.61 10.60 14.85
N VAL A 31 34.97 10.56 14.95
CA VAL A 31 35.80 11.73 15.14
C VAL A 31 35.87 12.51 13.82
N LYS A 32 35.66 13.82 13.89
CA LYS A 32 35.78 14.74 12.77
C LYS A 32 37.15 14.60 12.11
N ASN A 33 37.14 14.36 10.80
CA ASN A 33 38.35 14.21 10.01
C ASN A 33 38.22 15.01 8.73
N ASP A 34 38.83 16.17 8.68
CA ASP A 34 38.67 17.19 7.64
C ASP A 34 38.88 16.70 6.19
N ASN A 35 39.48 15.52 5.99
CA ASN A 35 39.81 15.00 4.65
C ASN A 35 39.07 13.69 4.29
N ASN A 36 38.47 13.01 5.24
CA ASN A 36 37.85 11.71 5.00
C ASN A 36 36.39 11.70 5.47
N LYS A 37 35.55 11.04 4.70
CA LYS A 37 34.14 10.75 5.05
C LYS A 37 34.01 9.30 5.43
N THR A 38 33.11 9.02 6.33
CA THR A 38 32.92 7.68 6.87
C THR A 38 31.47 7.21 6.73
N TRP A 39 31.29 6.05 6.12
CA TRP A 39 30.02 5.35 6.17
C TRP A 39 30.13 4.12 7.06
N ILE A 40 29.39 4.10 8.13
CA ILE A 40 29.31 2.98 9.06
C ILE A 40 27.97 2.28 8.80
N ASN A 41 27.99 0.95 8.67
CA ASN A 41 26.78 0.17 8.52
C ASN A 41 26.76 -0.96 9.55
N THR A 42 25.70 -1.02 10.37
CA THR A 42 25.50 -2.02 11.42
C THR A 42 24.23 -2.80 11.16
N TYR A 43 24.31 -4.11 11.29
CA TYR A 43 23.14 -5.01 11.21
C TYR A 43 22.72 -5.48 12.60
N GLY A 44 21.41 -5.38 12.87
CA GLY A 44 20.78 -5.81 14.11
C GLY A 44 20.56 -4.69 15.11
N ILE A 45 19.33 -4.56 15.61
CA ILE A 45 18.93 -3.52 16.58
C ILE A 45 19.15 -3.98 18.03
N ASN A 46 19.45 -5.24 18.27
CA ASN A 46 19.57 -5.84 19.62
C ASN A 46 20.87 -5.50 20.38
N PHE A 47 21.59 -4.47 19.97
CA PHE A 47 22.90 -4.09 20.51
C PHE A 47 22.85 -2.94 21.52
N GLN A 48 21.80 -2.83 22.32
CA GLN A 48 21.55 -1.69 23.22
C GLN A 48 22.70 -1.41 24.21
N GLU A 49 23.36 -2.45 24.73
CA GLU A 49 24.46 -2.26 25.68
C GLU A 49 25.71 -1.68 25.01
N ASP A 50 26.08 -2.18 23.82
CA ASP A 50 27.21 -1.69 23.05
C ASP A 50 26.99 -0.26 22.55
N PHE A 51 25.75 0.10 22.21
CA PHE A 51 25.37 1.47 21.83
C PHE A 51 25.57 2.48 22.96
N ASN A 52 25.23 2.13 24.19
CA ASN A 52 25.43 3.00 25.34
C ASN A 52 26.91 3.39 25.52
N VAL A 53 27.82 2.42 25.27
CA VAL A 53 29.28 2.69 25.32
C VAL A 53 29.70 3.65 24.23
N VAL A 54 29.24 3.45 22.98
CA VAL A 54 29.58 4.31 21.85
C VAL A 54 29.08 5.74 22.06
N ILE A 55 27.82 5.92 22.51
CA ILE A 55 27.25 7.24 22.78
C ILE A 55 28.02 7.96 23.88
N SER A 56 28.29 7.30 25.01
CA SER A 56 29.01 7.91 26.12
C SER A 56 30.46 8.26 25.80
N GLN A 57 31.14 7.49 24.95
CA GLN A 57 32.54 7.74 24.56
C GLN A 57 32.71 8.87 23.54
N ASN A 58 31.67 9.19 22.76
CA ASN A 58 31.71 10.19 21.69
C ASN A 58 31.00 11.48 22.02
N SER A 59 30.58 11.71 23.26
CA SER A 59 29.82 12.89 23.68
C SER A 59 28.55 13.13 22.83
N LEU A 60 28.01 12.06 22.23
CA LEU A 60 26.75 12.11 21.48
C LEU A 60 25.62 12.42 22.44
N ASP A 61 24.62 13.12 21.94
CA ASP A 61 23.44 13.52 22.69
C ASP A 61 22.83 12.33 23.48
N ASP A 62 22.64 12.49 24.81
CA ASP A 62 22.01 11.47 25.65
C ASP A 62 20.60 11.11 25.18
N PHE A 63 19.92 12.03 24.48
CA PHE A 63 18.62 11.79 23.88
C PHE A 63 18.70 10.75 22.76
N LEU A 64 19.80 10.68 22.03
CA LEU A 64 20.03 9.63 21.02
C LEU A 64 19.96 8.23 21.63
N ARG A 65 20.40 8.06 22.89
CA ARG A 65 20.30 6.80 23.62
C ARG A 65 18.84 6.37 23.81
N LEU A 66 17.97 7.31 24.12
CA LEU A 66 16.54 7.05 24.27
C LEU A 66 15.90 6.69 22.94
N LEU A 67 16.27 7.39 21.86
CA LEU A 67 15.78 7.14 20.52
C LEU A 67 16.14 5.75 20.01
N ILE A 68 17.37 5.31 20.20
CA ILE A 68 17.82 3.98 19.75
C ILE A 68 17.17 2.85 20.59
N LYS A 69 16.88 3.13 21.85
CA LYS A 69 16.25 2.16 22.77
C LYS A 69 14.78 1.87 22.44
N GLU A 70 14.11 2.77 21.77
CA GLU A 70 12.75 2.56 21.28
C GLU A 70 12.73 1.52 20.16
N ASN A 71 12.16 0.35 20.39
CA ASN A 71 12.21 -0.79 19.46
C ASN A 71 11.38 -0.62 18.18
N LYS A 72 10.48 0.37 18.09
CA LYS A 72 9.68 0.64 16.89
C LYS A 72 9.38 2.13 16.76
N HIS A 73 10.02 2.76 15.83
CA HIS A 73 9.72 4.14 15.45
C HIS A 73 8.74 4.19 14.28
N ARG A 74 7.91 5.23 14.27
CA ARG A 74 7.38 5.73 13.00
C ARG A 74 8.52 6.43 12.26
N ASN A 75 8.40 6.57 10.94
CA ASN A 75 9.36 7.38 10.20
C ASN A 75 9.43 8.77 10.83
N LYS A 76 10.61 9.18 11.23
CA LYS A 76 10.83 10.47 11.90
C LYS A 76 12.25 10.97 11.68
N THR A 77 12.39 12.27 11.62
CA THR A 77 13.65 12.99 11.61
C THR A 77 13.70 13.85 12.86
N ILE A 78 14.83 13.83 13.56
CA ILE A 78 15.10 14.62 14.75
C ILE A 78 16.46 15.27 14.56
N GLU A 79 16.50 16.59 14.66
CA GLU A 79 17.73 17.38 14.73
C GLU A 79 18.26 17.33 16.15
N LEU A 80 19.54 17.03 16.30
CA LEU A 80 20.31 17.01 17.53
C LEU A 80 21.39 18.10 17.43
N ASP A 81 22.12 18.39 18.52
CA ASP A 81 23.07 19.50 18.56
C ASP A 81 24.11 19.45 17.42
N ASP A 82 24.72 18.29 17.18
CA ASP A 82 25.78 18.10 16.16
C ASP A 82 25.46 16.98 15.15
N SER A 83 24.23 16.50 15.12
CA SER A 83 23.89 15.39 14.25
C SER A 83 22.38 15.30 14.00
N ILE A 84 21.99 14.46 13.05
CA ILE A 84 20.61 14.18 12.71
C ILE A 84 20.34 12.71 13.00
N PHE A 85 19.26 12.44 13.71
CA PHE A 85 18.68 11.10 13.83
C PHE A 85 17.51 10.94 12.88
N LEU A 86 17.54 9.89 12.07
CA LEU A 86 16.48 9.54 11.13
C LEU A 86 16.10 8.08 11.33
N ALA A 87 14.83 7.82 11.61
CA ALA A 87 14.27 6.46 11.60
C ALA A 87 13.32 6.31 10.41
N ILE A 88 13.51 5.25 9.63
CA ILE A 88 12.71 4.93 8.44
C ILE A 88 12.37 3.45 8.47
N ASN A 89 11.16 3.12 8.01
CA ASN A 89 10.75 1.75 7.78
C ASN A 89 10.86 1.45 6.28
N THR A 90 11.62 0.43 5.91
CA THR A 90 11.56 -0.18 4.58
C THR A 90 10.45 -1.20 4.52
N ILE A 91 10.02 -1.56 3.33
CA ILE A 91 8.90 -2.47 3.12
C ILE A 91 9.30 -3.65 2.24
N HIS A 92 8.64 -4.78 2.48
CA HIS A 92 8.80 -5.98 1.69
C HIS A 92 7.43 -6.59 1.41
N LEU A 93 7.20 -6.97 0.17
CA LEU A 93 6.03 -7.77 -0.19
C LEU A 93 6.44 -9.26 -0.21
N LYS A 94 5.85 -10.06 0.70
CA LYS A 94 6.05 -11.50 0.75
C LYS A 94 4.71 -12.20 0.77
N GLN A 95 4.46 -13.06 -0.21
CA GLN A 95 3.20 -13.82 -0.29
C GLN A 95 1.95 -12.93 -0.15
N LYS A 96 1.96 -11.76 -0.82
CA LYS A 96 0.90 -10.74 -0.77
C LYS A 96 0.71 -10.07 0.60
N VAL A 97 1.67 -10.20 1.51
CA VAL A 97 1.67 -9.51 2.81
C VAL A 97 2.80 -8.50 2.84
N ILE A 98 2.47 -7.25 3.14
CA ILE A 98 3.46 -6.20 3.35
C ILE A 98 4.01 -6.32 4.77
N THR A 99 5.34 -6.48 4.85
CA THR A 99 6.09 -6.46 6.11
C THR A 99 7.04 -5.28 6.13
N THR A 100 7.33 -4.76 7.31
CA THR A 100 8.22 -3.61 7.49
C THR A 100 9.50 -4.03 8.20
N GLU A 101 10.59 -3.37 7.86
CA GLU A 101 11.88 -3.44 8.54
C GLU A 101 12.33 -2.04 8.91
N GLN A 102 12.81 -1.84 10.13
CA GLN A 102 13.29 -0.55 10.58
C GLN A 102 14.74 -0.32 10.21
N MET A 103 15.02 0.88 9.68
CA MET A 103 16.35 1.42 9.50
C MET A 103 16.50 2.71 10.28
N MET A 104 17.66 2.92 10.89
CA MET A 104 18.01 4.17 11.55
C MET A 104 19.27 4.73 10.91
N PHE A 105 19.35 6.04 10.84
CA PHE A 105 20.53 6.77 10.36
C PHE A 105 20.90 7.82 11.40
N ILE A 106 22.19 7.92 11.68
CA ILE A 106 22.81 8.99 12.45
C ILE A 106 23.78 9.69 11.52
N VAL A 107 23.57 10.97 11.30
CA VAL A 107 24.30 11.74 10.31
C VAL A 107 24.96 12.92 10.98
N GLY A 108 26.27 12.96 10.94
CA GLY A 108 27.10 14.11 11.32
C GLY A 108 27.75 14.74 10.11
N ASP A 109 28.63 15.72 10.33
CA ASP A 109 29.34 16.45 9.27
C ASP A 109 30.10 15.51 8.31
N ASP A 110 30.90 14.60 8.88
CA ASP A 110 31.83 13.73 8.14
C ASP A 110 31.44 12.23 8.19
N TYR A 111 30.32 11.88 8.75
CA TYR A 111 29.90 10.48 8.82
C TYR A 111 28.42 10.28 8.60
N VAL A 112 28.09 9.09 8.08
CA VAL A 112 26.74 8.52 8.08
C VAL A 112 26.81 7.15 8.73
N TRP A 113 26.01 6.92 9.74
CA TRP A 113 25.88 5.62 10.37
C TRP A 113 24.47 5.04 10.10
N SER A 114 24.41 4.01 9.28
CA SER A 114 23.18 3.28 8.99
C SER A 114 23.07 2.04 9.86
N ILE A 115 21.91 1.84 10.49
CA ILE A 115 21.62 0.71 11.37
C ILE A 115 20.39 0.02 10.82
N GLN A 116 20.53 -1.26 10.46
CA GLN A 116 19.48 -2.06 9.88
C GLN A 116 19.02 -3.12 10.89
N GLU A 117 17.72 -3.38 10.93
CA GLU A 117 17.14 -4.41 11.80
C GLU A 117 17.63 -5.81 11.41
N ARG A 118 17.72 -6.07 10.12
CA ARG A 118 18.12 -7.38 9.57
C ARG A 118 19.32 -7.23 8.64
N LYS A 119 20.00 -8.34 8.43
CA LYS A 119 21.04 -8.40 7.42
C LYS A 119 20.38 -8.47 6.03
N GLY A 120 20.49 -7.40 5.29
CA GLY A 120 19.97 -7.25 3.93
C GLY A 120 20.88 -6.34 3.10
N ASP A 121 20.74 -6.37 1.80
CA ASP A 121 21.62 -5.60 0.91
C ASP A 121 20.86 -4.61 0.04
N TYR A 122 20.33 -3.56 0.68
CA TYR A 122 19.70 -2.45 -0.02
C TYR A 122 20.70 -1.50 -0.70
N PHE A 123 21.96 -1.52 -0.24
CA PHE A 123 22.92 -0.46 -0.55
C PHE A 123 24.12 -0.92 -1.38
N GLU A 124 24.07 -2.10 -2.01
CA GLU A 124 25.22 -2.62 -2.79
C GLU A 124 25.56 -1.72 -3.98
N GLN A 125 24.57 -1.13 -4.63
CA GLN A 125 24.80 -0.17 -5.71
C GLN A 125 25.59 1.07 -5.22
N ILE A 126 25.34 1.53 -4.00
CA ILE A 126 26.03 2.68 -3.42
C ILE A 126 27.46 2.27 -3.04
N ARG A 127 27.67 1.08 -2.47
CA ARG A 127 29.01 0.53 -2.21
C ARG A 127 29.81 0.39 -3.50
N PHE A 128 29.18 -0.15 -4.56
CA PHE A 128 29.81 -0.24 -5.87
C PHE A 128 30.22 1.13 -6.42
N ARG A 129 29.35 2.16 -6.33
CA ARG A 129 29.69 3.53 -6.74
C ARG A 129 30.86 4.10 -5.92
N LEU A 130 30.91 3.81 -4.62
CA LEU A 130 32.03 4.20 -3.76
C LEU A 130 33.33 3.50 -4.17
N ARG A 131 33.33 2.18 -4.39
CA ARG A 131 34.52 1.39 -4.78
C ARG A 131 35.09 1.87 -6.11
N GLU A 132 34.22 1.99 -7.09
CA GLU A 132 34.61 2.34 -8.48
C GLU A 132 34.75 3.86 -8.73
N ASN A 133 34.61 4.70 -7.70
CA ASN A 133 34.60 6.16 -7.83
C ASN A 133 33.63 6.66 -8.90
N LYS A 134 32.46 6.03 -9.02
CA LYS A 134 31.45 6.39 -10.02
C LYS A 134 30.50 7.48 -9.52
N GLY A 135 30.27 8.47 -10.38
CA GLY A 135 29.39 9.61 -10.10
C GLY A 135 30.03 10.63 -9.13
N TYR A 136 29.21 11.16 -8.23
CA TYR A 136 29.60 12.26 -7.34
C TYR A 136 29.75 11.85 -5.87
N VAL A 137 29.53 10.56 -5.52
CA VAL A 137 29.44 10.12 -4.12
C VAL A 137 30.69 10.43 -3.30
N ARG A 138 31.91 10.30 -3.87
CA ARG A 138 33.14 10.66 -3.19
C ARG A 138 33.43 12.18 -3.18
N LYS A 139 32.82 12.91 -4.14
CA LYS A 139 33.06 14.36 -4.33
C LYS A 139 32.20 15.24 -3.45
N LYS A 140 31.07 14.71 -3.00
CA LYS A 140 30.02 15.42 -2.24
C LYS A 140 30.09 15.14 -0.75
N SER A 141 29.38 15.94 0.05
CA SER A 141 29.24 15.79 1.50
C SER A 141 28.57 14.48 1.92
N CYS A 142 28.57 14.19 3.22
CA CYS A 142 27.82 13.07 3.80
C CYS A 142 26.30 13.18 3.58
N ASN A 143 25.78 14.40 3.41
CA ASN A 143 24.37 14.63 3.07
C ASN A 143 23.99 14.03 1.72
N TYR A 144 24.90 14.07 0.74
CA TYR A 144 24.70 13.41 -0.54
C TYR A 144 24.71 11.87 -0.42
N LEU A 145 25.54 11.33 0.48
CA LEU A 145 25.47 9.89 0.77
C LEU A 145 24.14 9.52 1.42
N LEU A 146 23.68 10.31 2.41
CA LEU A 146 22.36 10.11 3.00
C LEU A 146 21.25 10.14 1.94
N TYR A 147 21.28 11.13 1.03
CA TYR A 147 20.34 11.21 -0.08
C TYR A 147 20.34 9.91 -0.92
N LEU A 148 21.51 9.38 -1.29
CA LEU A 148 21.58 8.13 -2.06
C LEU A 148 21.01 6.91 -1.29
N LEU A 149 21.20 6.89 0.03
CA LEU A 149 20.64 5.84 0.88
C LEU A 149 19.11 5.94 0.95
N LEU A 150 18.56 7.16 1.01
CA LEU A 150 17.12 7.40 0.96
C LEU A 150 16.51 7.10 -0.41
N ASP A 151 17.21 7.48 -1.48
CA ASP A 151 16.86 7.18 -2.88
C ASP A 151 16.71 5.66 -3.07
N ALA A 152 17.67 4.86 -2.58
CA ALA A 152 17.58 3.40 -2.61
C ALA A 152 16.40 2.83 -1.79
N ILE A 153 15.98 3.52 -0.73
CA ILE A 153 14.78 3.15 0.03
C ILE A 153 13.51 3.51 -0.74
N ILE A 154 13.46 4.66 -1.41
CA ILE A 154 12.33 5.03 -2.29
C ILE A 154 12.21 4.05 -3.44
N ASP A 155 13.32 3.64 -4.06
CA ASP A 155 13.36 2.58 -5.07
C ASP A 155 12.74 1.27 -4.55
N ASN A 156 13.01 0.90 -3.29
CA ASN A 156 12.38 -0.26 -2.68
C ASN A 156 10.85 -0.12 -2.59
N TYR A 157 10.33 1.06 -2.22
CA TYR A 157 8.89 1.33 -2.22
C TYR A 157 8.29 1.27 -3.63
N THR A 158 8.99 1.83 -4.61
CA THR A 158 8.60 1.82 -6.03
C THR A 158 8.53 0.39 -6.55
N ASN A 159 9.49 -0.48 -6.21
CA ASN A 159 9.47 -1.87 -6.61
C ASN A 159 8.26 -2.62 -6.04
N VAL A 160 7.96 -2.42 -4.75
CA VAL A 160 6.77 -3.02 -4.11
C VAL A 160 5.49 -2.50 -4.76
N PHE A 161 5.40 -1.19 -5.06
CA PHE A 161 4.28 -0.62 -5.78
C PHE A 161 4.12 -1.25 -7.15
N THR A 162 5.19 -1.40 -7.92
CA THR A 162 5.16 -1.98 -9.27
C THR A 162 4.60 -3.42 -9.27
N GLU A 163 4.94 -4.22 -8.25
CA GLU A 163 4.38 -5.57 -8.10
C GLU A 163 2.87 -5.54 -7.83
N ILE A 164 2.39 -4.62 -6.96
CA ILE A 164 0.97 -4.46 -6.63
C ILE A 164 0.20 -3.88 -7.83
N HIS A 165 0.78 -2.88 -8.50
CA HIS A 165 0.23 -2.24 -9.69
C HIS A 165 -0.03 -3.24 -10.81
N ALA A 166 0.94 -4.13 -11.09
CA ALA A 166 0.78 -5.17 -12.10
C ALA A 166 -0.38 -6.15 -11.80
N GLU A 167 -0.68 -6.43 -10.53
CA GLU A 167 -1.85 -7.22 -10.14
C GLU A 167 -3.14 -6.39 -10.25
N THR A 168 -3.08 -5.09 -9.95
CA THR A 168 -4.19 -4.14 -10.10
C THR A 168 -4.62 -4.02 -11.56
N GLU A 169 -3.68 -3.82 -12.49
CA GLU A 169 -3.96 -3.76 -13.92
C GLU A 169 -4.66 -5.03 -14.43
N LYS A 170 -4.17 -6.21 -14.04
CA LYS A 170 -4.81 -7.49 -14.41
C LYS A 170 -6.29 -7.55 -13.98
N ILE A 171 -6.60 -7.04 -12.79
CA ILE A 171 -7.96 -7.03 -12.27
C ILE A 171 -8.82 -5.99 -12.99
N VAL A 172 -8.28 -4.81 -13.26
CA VAL A 172 -9.01 -3.73 -13.93
C VAL A 172 -9.35 -4.12 -15.37
N ASP A 173 -8.43 -4.76 -16.08
CA ASP A 173 -8.58 -5.17 -17.47
C ASP A 173 -9.51 -6.39 -17.67
N LEU A 174 -9.71 -7.19 -16.63
CA LEU A 174 -10.63 -8.33 -16.69
C LEU A 174 -12.07 -7.86 -16.91
N ASN A 175 -12.61 -8.16 -18.10
CA ASN A 175 -14.02 -7.92 -18.45
C ASN A 175 -14.87 -9.17 -18.15
N ASP A 176 -14.92 -9.57 -16.87
CA ASP A 176 -15.80 -10.64 -16.44
C ASP A 176 -17.21 -10.07 -16.18
N GLU A 177 -18.16 -10.50 -16.99
CA GLU A 177 -19.58 -10.12 -16.80
C GLU A 177 -20.18 -10.72 -15.53
N ASN A 178 -19.55 -11.74 -14.95
CA ASN A 178 -20.05 -12.44 -13.75
C ASN A 178 -18.96 -12.66 -12.71
N PRO A 179 -18.35 -11.60 -12.16
CA PRO A 179 -17.29 -11.74 -11.19
C PRO A 179 -17.81 -12.45 -9.92
N GLY A 180 -17.15 -13.56 -9.57
CA GLY A 180 -17.44 -14.31 -8.35
C GLY A 180 -16.99 -13.56 -7.10
N GLN A 181 -17.40 -14.06 -5.92
CA GLN A 181 -17.01 -13.48 -4.62
C GLN A 181 -15.48 -13.40 -4.44
N SER A 182 -14.74 -14.37 -4.98
CA SER A 182 -13.25 -14.37 -4.92
C SER A 182 -12.64 -13.17 -5.62
N TYR A 183 -13.28 -12.67 -6.67
CA TYR A 183 -12.81 -11.48 -7.39
C TYR A 183 -12.92 -10.21 -6.55
N VAL A 184 -14.05 -10.03 -5.85
CA VAL A 184 -14.27 -8.92 -4.93
C VAL A 184 -13.26 -8.97 -3.77
N LEU A 185 -13.01 -10.16 -3.20
CA LEU A 185 -12.01 -10.35 -2.15
C LEU A 185 -10.58 -10.01 -2.61
N ASN A 186 -10.23 -10.31 -3.86
CA ASN A 186 -8.94 -9.93 -4.42
C ASN A 186 -8.80 -8.41 -4.55
N ILE A 187 -9.84 -7.71 -5.00
CA ILE A 187 -9.85 -6.24 -5.05
C ILE A 187 -9.66 -5.64 -3.66
N GLU A 188 -10.38 -6.12 -2.67
CA GLU A 188 -10.25 -5.63 -1.29
C GLU A 188 -8.84 -5.90 -0.72
N SER A 189 -8.25 -7.06 -1.02
CA SER A 189 -6.87 -7.37 -0.62
C SER A 189 -5.85 -6.42 -1.26
N LEU A 190 -6.00 -6.08 -2.54
CA LEU A 190 -5.12 -5.11 -3.22
C LEU A 190 -5.30 -3.70 -2.65
N LYS A 191 -6.54 -3.28 -2.39
CA LYS A 191 -6.81 -1.99 -1.73
C LYS A 191 -6.13 -1.92 -0.36
N GLU A 192 -6.21 -2.96 0.44
CA GLU A 192 -5.53 -3.03 1.75
C GLU A 192 -4.02 -2.87 1.60
N GLN A 193 -3.39 -3.58 0.65
CA GLN A 193 -1.96 -3.47 0.37
C GLN A 193 -1.57 -2.05 -0.05
N LEU A 194 -2.34 -1.44 -0.96
CA LEU A 194 -2.11 -0.06 -1.41
C LEU A 194 -2.29 0.96 -0.27
N PHE A 195 -3.26 0.78 0.63
CA PHE A 195 -3.42 1.64 1.80
C PHE A 195 -2.25 1.54 2.78
N ILE A 196 -1.75 0.32 3.03
CA ILE A 196 -0.56 0.11 3.87
C ILE A 196 0.66 0.80 3.24
N LEU A 197 0.86 0.60 1.94
CA LEU A 197 1.94 1.22 1.17
C LEU A 197 1.84 2.74 1.20
N LYS A 198 0.66 3.30 0.91
CA LYS A 198 0.40 4.75 0.96
C LYS A 198 0.74 5.35 2.31
N LYS A 199 0.30 4.70 3.40
CA LYS A 199 0.60 5.15 4.76
C LYS A 199 2.10 5.15 5.04
N ALA A 200 2.80 4.13 4.59
CA ALA A 200 4.24 3.99 4.79
C ALA A 200 5.03 5.08 4.03
N ILE A 201 4.72 5.30 2.74
CA ILE A 201 5.43 6.30 1.94
C ILE A 201 5.07 7.74 2.34
N THR A 202 3.83 8.00 2.77
CA THR A 202 3.44 9.30 3.33
C THR A 202 4.28 9.62 4.56
N SER A 203 4.45 8.63 5.46
CA SER A 203 5.30 8.78 6.63
C SER A 203 6.79 8.98 6.28
N LEU A 204 7.28 8.34 5.21
CA LEU A 204 8.63 8.54 4.68
C LEU A 204 8.81 9.95 4.12
N ARG A 205 7.88 10.40 3.27
CA ARG A 205 7.88 11.77 2.71
C ARG A 205 7.91 12.82 3.82
N ASP A 206 7.11 12.65 4.88
CA ASP A 206 7.05 13.58 6.00
C ASP A 206 8.37 13.61 6.81
N ALA A 207 9.06 12.48 6.91
CA ALA A 207 10.40 12.42 7.51
C ALA A 207 11.45 13.12 6.63
N ILE A 208 11.39 12.92 5.30
CA ILE A 208 12.28 13.59 4.34
C ILE A 208 12.00 15.11 4.32
N PHE A 209 10.75 15.54 4.40
CA PHE A 209 10.40 16.96 4.46
C PHE A 209 11.06 17.67 5.63
N LYS A 210 11.24 17.01 6.77
CA LYS A 210 11.98 17.60 7.90
C LYS A 210 13.47 17.78 7.59
N LEU A 211 14.09 16.88 6.79
CA LEU A 211 15.48 17.05 6.35
C LEU A 211 15.67 18.28 5.45
N GLU A 212 14.65 18.65 4.67
CA GLU A 212 14.65 19.84 3.83
C GLU A 212 14.74 21.15 4.66
N ASN A 213 14.24 21.11 5.88
CA ASN A 213 14.14 22.27 6.77
C ASN A 213 15.14 22.28 7.93
N ILE A 214 16.18 21.46 7.88
CA ILE A 214 17.23 21.44 8.90
C ILE A 214 18.15 22.67 8.74
N GLU A 215 18.46 23.30 9.87
CA GLU A 215 19.26 24.51 9.96
C GLU A 215 20.73 24.27 10.37
N LEU A 216 21.18 23.01 10.38
CA LEU A 216 22.57 22.68 10.74
C LEU A 216 23.57 23.27 9.72
N GLU A 217 24.67 23.81 10.26
CA GLU A 217 25.78 24.35 9.47
C GLU A 217 26.34 23.25 8.54
N ASN A 218 26.56 23.56 7.27
CA ASN A 218 27.04 22.61 6.24
C ASN A 218 26.04 21.50 5.80
N PHE A 219 24.79 21.51 6.20
CA PHE A 219 23.79 20.55 5.72
C PHE A 219 23.15 21.02 4.42
N GLU A 220 23.49 20.35 3.29
CA GLU A 220 22.91 20.65 1.97
C GLU A 220 21.52 20.04 1.83
N THR A 221 20.47 20.82 1.98
CA THR A 221 19.06 20.36 1.98
C THR A 221 18.48 20.07 0.59
N ARG A 222 19.06 20.64 -0.47
CA ARG A 222 18.54 20.58 -1.86
C ARG A 222 18.29 19.16 -2.39
N TYR A 223 19.08 18.17 -1.95
CA TYR A 223 18.92 16.77 -2.39
C TYR A 223 17.61 16.16 -1.88
N PHE A 224 17.13 16.61 -0.73
CA PHE A 224 15.95 16.06 -0.08
C PHE A 224 14.64 16.58 -0.71
N ILE A 225 14.70 17.71 -1.44
CA ILE A 225 13.57 18.19 -2.26
C ILE A 225 13.23 17.14 -3.31
N GLU A 226 14.23 16.66 -4.06
CA GLU A 226 14.04 15.63 -5.09
C GLU A 226 13.49 14.32 -4.51
N ALA A 227 14.07 13.83 -3.41
CA ALA A 227 13.59 12.62 -2.74
C ALA A 227 12.15 12.76 -2.22
N LYS A 228 11.78 13.95 -1.72
CA LYS A 228 10.41 14.24 -1.32
C LYS A 228 9.43 14.23 -2.51
N GLU A 229 9.83 14.82 -3.63
CA GLU A 229 8.99 14.83 -4.85
C GLU A 229 8.79 13.43 -5.40
N GLN A 230 9.83 12.59 -5.45
CA GLN A 230 9.70 11.18 -5.84
C GLN A 230 8.70 10.43 -4.95
N ALA A 231 8.79 10.62 -3.62
CA ALA A 231 7.84 10.04 -2.68
C ALA A 231 6.41 10.57 -2.91
N HIS A 232 6.26 11.83 -3.32
CA HIS A 232 4.94 12.42 -3.63
C HIS A 232 4.34 11.82 -4.89
N TYR A 233 5.09 11.70 -5.98
CA TYR A 233 4.62 11.06 -7.21
C TYR A 233 4.17 9.61 -6.97
N LEU A 234 4.90 8.86 -6.14
CA LEU A 234 4.49 7.50 -5.80
C LEU A 234 3.18 7.46 -5.00
N ILE A 235 2.90 8.47 -4.17
CA ILE A 235 1.59 8.60 -3.49
C ILE A 235 0.47 8.83 -4.50
N ASP A 236 0.70 9.70 -5.50
CA ASP A 236 -0.28 10.00 -6.52
C ASP A 236 -0.59 8.77 -7.39
N ASP A 237 0.42 7.99 -7.75
CA ASP A 237 0.26 6.72 -8.48
C ASP A 237 -0.55 5.70 -7.68
N ILE A 238 -0.30 5.59 -6.37
CA ILE A 238 -1.08 4.73 -5.47
C ILE A 238 -2.54 5.18 -5.40
N ASP A 239 -2.80 6.48 -5.34
CA ASP A 239 -4.16 7.03 -5.32
C ASP A 239 -4.90 6.78 -6.62
N PHE A 240 -4.20 6.83 -7.74
CA PHE A 240 -4.77 6.45 -9.02
C PHE A 240 -5.23 4.98 -9.02
N ASP A 241 -4.38 4.04 -8.58
CA ASP A 241 -4.73 2.62 -8.48
C ASP A 241 -5.90 2.36 -7.55
N LEU A 242 -5.92 3.01 -6.38
CA LEU A 242 -7.04 2.93 -5.43
C LEU A 242 -8.35 3.37 -6.07
N SER A 243 -8.33 4.47 -6.84
CA SER A 243 -9.51 4.99 -7.53
C SER A 243 -10.00 4.06 -8.64
N GLN A 244 -9.09 3.40 -9.36
CA GLN A 244 -9.43 2.40 -10.37
C GLN A 244 -10.10 1.16 -9.75
N LEU A 245 -9.54 0.63 -8.67
CA LEU A 245 -10.14 -0.51 -7.94
C LEU A 245 -11.52 -0.18 -7.38
N GLU A 246 -11.70 1.03 -6.84
CA GLU A 246 -13.01 1.49 -6.36
C GLU A 246 -14.02 1.61 -7.49
N SER A 247 -13.64 2.18 -8.63
CA SER A 247 -14.47 2.26 -9.82
C SER A 247 -14.89 0.88 -10.32
N LYS A 248 -13.95 -0.09 -10.30
CA LYS A 248 -14.23 -1.48 -10.68
C LYS A 248 -15.22 -2.17 -9.73
N LEU A 249 -15.08 -1.96 -8.41
CA LEU A 249 -16.05 -2.47 -7.42
C LEU A 249 -17.45 -1.88 -7.66
N ASN A 250 -17.54 -0.58 -7.88
CA ASN A 250 -18.81 0.08 -8.16
C ASN A 250 -19.48 -0.47 -9.42
N LEU A 251 -18.70 -0.74 -10.47
CA LEU A 251 -19.20 -1.40 -11.68
C LEU A 251 -19.77 -2.78 -11.37
N ILE A 252 -19.04 -3.60 -10.59
CA ILE A 252 -19.49 -4.95 -10.20
C ILE A 252 -20.82 -4.89 -9.44
N PHE A 253 -20.94 -4.01 -8.45
CA PHE A 253 -22.17 -3.85 -7.69
C PHE A 253 -23.34 -3.38 -8.57
N ASN A 254 -23.10 -2.48 -9.51
CA ASN A 254 -24.10 -2.04 -10.47
C ASN A 254 -24.56 -3.18 -11.39
N LEU A 255 -23.66 -4.02 -11.87
CA LEU A 255 -23.99 -5.20 -12.66
C LEU A 255 -24.81 -6.21 -11.86
N GLN A 256 -24.46 -6.48 -10.61
CA GLN A 256 -25.23 -7.35 -9.71
C GLN A 256 -26.63 -6.79 -9.44
N ASN A 257 -26.75 -5.49 -9.15
CA ASN A 257 -28.04 -4.84 -8.95
C ASN A 257 -28.93 -4.92 -10.20
N ASN A 258 -28.35 -4.71 -11.38
CA ASN A 258 -29.09 -4.86 -12.64
C ASN A 258 -29.60 -6.28 -12.84
N ARG A 259 -28.83 -7.31 -12.49
CA ARG A 259 -29.29 -8.72 -12.54
C ARG A 259 -30.41 -8.99 -11.56
N LEU A 260 -30.26 -8.55 -10.30
CA LEU A 260 -31.32 -8.66 -9.31
C LEU A 260 -32.62 -8.04 -9.82
N ASN A 261 -32.54 -6.84 -10.40
CA ASN A 261 -33.68 -6.16 -11.01
C ASN A 261 -34.29 -6.95 -12.16
N GLN A 262 -33.48 -7.59 -13.01
CA GLN A 262 -33.97 -8.48 -14.08
C GLN A 262 -34.71 -9.71 -13.54
N VAL A 263 -34.14 -10.36 -12.51
CA VAL A 263 -34.79 -11.51 -11.86
C VAL A 263 -36.13 -11.10 -11.22
N MET A 264 -36.12 -9.99 -10.46
CA MET A 264 -37.33 -9.44 -9.83
C MET A 264 -38.37 -9.07 -10.87
N LYS A 265 -37.98 -8.46 -11.99
CA LYS A 265 -38.85 -8.12 -13.11
C LYS A 265 -39.48 -9.37 -13.71
N THR A 266 -38.70 -10.41 -13.96
CA THR A 266 -39.18 -11.69 -14.49
C THR A 266 -40.20 -12.33 -13.53
N LEU A 267 -39.86 -12.42 -12.24
CA LEU A 267 -40.76 -12.95 -11.21
C LEU A 267 -42.07 -12.16 -11.13
N THR A 268 -41.99 -10.83 -11.20
CA THR A 268 -43.16 -9.97 -11.16
C THR A 268 -44.05 -10.18 -12.38
N ILE A 269 -43.50 -10.35 -13.59
CA ILE A 269 -44.26 -10.65 -14.82
C ILE A 269 -45.05 -11.97 -14.63
N PHE A 270 -44.36 -13.02 -14.17
CA PHE A 270 -45.06 -14.30 -13.89
C PHE A 270 -46.15 -14.12 -12.84
N SER A 271 -45.88 -13.44 -11.75
CA SER A 271 -46.85 -13.23 -10.66
C SER A 271 -48.07 -12.47 -11.10
N VAL A 272 -47.93 -11.38 -11.88
CA VAL A 272 -49.04 -10.56 -12.38
C VAL A 272 -49.95 -11.35 -13.30
N ILE A 273 -49.44 -12.33 -14.06
CA ILE A 273 -50.24 -13.17 -14.95
C ILE A 273 -50.89 -14.32 -14.16
N PHE A 274 -50.12 -15.06 -13.34
CA PHE A 274 -50.58 -16.29 -12.73
C PHE A 274 -51.43 -16.11 -11.48
N ILE A 275 -51.19 -15.07 -10.65
CA ILE A 275 -51.97 -14.90 -9.42
C ILE A 275 -53.47 -14.70 -9.68
N PRO A 276 -53.92 -13.81 -10.61
CA PRO A 276 -55.34 -13.69 -10.91
C PRO A 276 -55.96 -14.95 -11.49
N LEU A 277 -55.22 -15.68 -12.35
CA LEU A 277 -55.68 -16.90 -12.95
C LEU A 277 -55.86 -18.02 -11.91
N THR A 278 -54.86 -18.16 -11.01
CA THR A 278 -54.90 -19.14 -9.93
C THR A 278 -56.03 -18.83 -8.95
N PHE A 279 -56.27 -17.54 -8.66
CA PHE A 279 -57.36 -17.10 -7.81
C PHE A 279 -58.73 -17.48 -8.42
N LEU A 280 -58.95 -17.20 -9.71
CA LEU A 280 -60.17 -17.58 -10.40
C LEU A 280 -60.35 -19.11 -10.43
N ALA A 281 -59.30 -19.86 -10.81
CA ALA A 281 -59.37 -21.33 -10.83
C ALA A 281 -59.60 -21.90 -9.44
N GLY A 282 -59.07 -21.29 -8.39
CA GLY A 282 -59.29 -21.66 -6.99
C GLY A 282 -60.72 -21.45 -6.55
N ILE A 283 -61.34 -20.31 -6.89
CA ILE A 283 -62.78 -20.09 -6.59
C ILE A 283 -63.67 -21.12 -7.29
N TYR A 284 -63.47 -21.34 -8.58
CA TYR A 284 -64.26 -22.30 -9.33
C TYR A 284 -63.95 -23.78 -9.04
N GLY A 285 -62.82 -24.05 -8.39
CA GLY A 285 -62.41 -25.33 -7.85
C GLY A 285 -62.96 -25.65 -6.45
N MET A 286 -63.68 -24.70 -5.82
CA MET A 286 -64.27 -24.91 -4.47
C MET A 286 -65.56 -25.69 -4.55
N ASN A 287 -65.84 -26.55 -3.56
CA ASN A 287 -67.03 -27.38 -3.48
C ASN A 287 -68.20 -26.65 -2.80
N PHE A 288 -68.60 -25.50 -3.34
CA PHE A 288 -69.81 -24.81 -2.88
C PHE A 288 -71.08 -25.41 -3.56
N ASP A 289 -72.19 -25.55 -2.83
CA ASP A 289 -73.47 -26.04 -3.38
C ASP A 289 -74.05 -25.15 -4.49
N TYR A 290 -73.69 -23.88 -4.47
CA TYR A 290 -74.10 -22.91 -5.48
C TYR A 290 -72.95 -21.99 -5.89
N LEU A 291 -72.41 -22.21 -7.09
CA LEU A 291 -71.50 -21.33 -7.78
C LEU A 291 -72.17 -20.78 -9.05
N PRO A 292 -72.13 -19.44 -9.28
CA PRO A 292 -72.68 -18.82 -10.48
C PRO A 292 -72.07 -19.41 -11.76
N GLY A 293 -72.85 -19.86 -12.70
CA GLY A 293 -72.41 -20.37 -14.01
C GLY A 293 -72.07 -21.86 -14.07
N THR A 294 -71.88 -22.57 -12.96
CA THR A 294 -71.50 -24.00 -12.96
C THR A 294 -72.66 -24.95 -13.45
N LYS A 295 -73.91 -24.52 -13.35
CA LYS A 295 -75.10 -25.29 -13.85
C LYS A 295 -75.47 -24.88 -15.27
N SER A 296 -74.78 -24.00 -15.92
CA SER A 296 -75.02 -23.57 -17.31
C SER A 296 -74.24 -24.46 -18.28
N GLU A 297 -74.88 -24.90 -19.38
CA GLU A 297 -74.23 -25.69 -20.44
C GLU A 297 -73.02 -24.97 -21.03
N ASN A 298 -72.99 -23.62 -21.03
CA ASN A 298 -71.92 -22.81 -21.54
C ASN A 298 -70.97 -22.29 -20.44
N GLY A 299 -71.13 -22.65 -19.16
CA GLY A 299 -70.39 -22.15 -18.02
C GLY A 299 -68.88 -22.29 -18.14
N PHE A 300 -68.42 -23.44 -18.62
CA PHE A 300 -67.03 -23.71 -18.87
C PHE A 300 -66.40 -22.80 -19.95
N TYR A 301 -67.10 -22.59 -21.05
CA TYR A 301 -66.61 -21.71 -22.14
C TYR A 301 -66.53 -20.23 -21.73
N ILE A 302 -67.48 -19.77 -20.90
CA ILE A 302 -67.49 -18.42 -20.34
C ILE A 302 -66.27 -18.25 -19.37
N PHE A 303 -66.05 -19.23 -18.51
CA PHE A 303 -64.88 -19.24 -17.60
C PHE A 303 -63.56 -19.21 -18.39
N LEU A 304 -63.44 -20.07 -19.43
CA LEU A 304 -62.30 -20.11 -20.29
C LEU A 304 -62.02 -18.74 -21.01
N GLY A 305 -63.11 -18.17 -21.55
CA GLY A 305 -63.03 -16.84 -22.18
C GLY A 305 -62.63 -15.74 -21.23
N ALA A 306 -63.13 -15.74 -20.00
CA ALA A 306 -62.79 -14.79 -18.96
C ALA A 306 -61.31 -14.90 -18.55
N THR A 307 -60.77 -16.12 -18.39
CA THR A 307 -59.37 -16.36 -18.04
C THR A 307 -58.43 -15.94 -19.17
N VAL A 308 -58.76 -16.18 -20.44
CA VAL A 308 -57.99 -15.71 -21.61
C VAL A 308 -58.02 -14.18 -21.70
N LEU A 309 -59.20 -13.57 -21.53
CA LEU A 309 -59.31 -12.10 -21.56
C LEU A 309 -58.44 -11.44 -20.47
N LEU A 310 -58.49 -11.98 -19.26
CA LEU A 310 -57.73 -11.49 -18.11
C LEU A 310 -56.23 -11.64 -18.35
N SER A 311 -55.76 -12.73 -18.95
CA SER A 311 -54.36 -12.94 -19.37
C SER A 311 -53.93 -11.88 -20.40
N LEU A 312 -54.74 -11.62 -21.41
CA LEU A 312 -54.46 -10.61 -22.44
C LEU A 312 -54.39 -9.20 -21.86
N ILE A 313 -55.28 -8.85 -20.94
CA ILE A 313 -55.25 -7.58 -20.22
C ILE A 313 -53.94 -7.45 -19.42
N SER A 314 -53.56 -8.49 -18.69
CA SER A 314 -52.31 -8.50 -17.90
C SER A 314 -51.07 -8.30 -18.81
N ILE A 315 -51.00 -9.04 -19.92
CA ILE A 315 -49.91 -8.90 -20.90
C ILE A 315 -49.88 -7.48 -21.51
N TYR A 316 -51.06 -6.94 -21.87
CA TYR A 316 -51.16 -5.58 -22.38
C TYR A 316 -50.65 -4.54 -21.39
N MET A 317 -51.02 -4.65 -20.09
CA MET A 317 -50.58 -3.74 -19.03
C MET A 317 -49.04 -3.81 -18.82
N ILE A 318 -48.47 -5.03 -18.85
CA ILE A 318 -47.02 -5.24 -18.75
C ILE A 318 -46.31 -4.62 -19.93
N ASN A 319 -46.81 -4.82 -21.15
CA ASN A 319 -46.20 -4.24 -22.37
C ASN A 319 -46.27 -2.71 -22.39
N LYS A 320 -47.42 -2.12 -21.96
CA LYS A 320 -47.57 -0.66 -21.86
C LYS A 320 -46.59 -0.01 -20.89
N LYS A 321 -46.13 -0.71 -19.87
CA LYS A 321 -45.12 -0.26 -18.91
C LYS A 321 -43.68 -0.53 -19.38
N ASN A 322 -43.48 -0.96 -20.62
CA ASN A 322 -42.14 -1.32 -21.18
C ASN A 322 -41.35 -2.34 -20.35
N TRP A 323 -42.06 -3.25 -19.65
CA TRP A 323 -41.41 -4.25 -18.81
C TRP A 323 -40.79 -5.40 -19.62
N PHE A 324 -41.02 -5.48 -20.92
CA PHE A 324 -40.37 -6.43 -21.84
C PHE A 324 -39.10 -5.86 -22.50
N LYS A 325 -38.76 -4.58 -22.27
CA LYS A 325 -37.55 -3.94 -22.77
C LYS A 325 -36.43 -3.92 -21.73
#